data_5589e4713645513022a65063147910c3
#
_entry.id   5589e4713645513022a65063147910c3
#
_cell.length_a   1.000
_cell.length_b   1.000
_cell.length_c   1.000
_cell.angle_alpha   90.00
_cell.angle_beta   90.00
_cell.angle_gamma   90.00
#
_symmetry.space_group_name_H-M   'P 1'
#
loop_
_entity.id
_entity.type
_entity.pdbx_description
1 polymer ?
#
loop_
_entity_poly.entity_id
_entity_poly.type
_entity_poly.pdbx_seq_one_letter_code
_entity_poly.pdbx_strand_id
1 'polypeptide(L)'
;MVAETGSAGATPYQTLSRELQQLRDAGAIEFIDQGTYRWLGLPFETLRQGTSKGVFVIGSHSIYEDEPERFYRFPTRWMANAAKVVGNWIIYQEPRRAGRRGYYAVAKVERIVPDPATEGMYLALIEPGSYLEFGRDVPFQLDGQAVESGLLSPDGRLNNGRAIQSIRPISDADFNRIVGLGLIEEDELLPRVDEDNPVPALVQEEPAPWLGPVDRATMLVNRTVRNRQFRKRVLDVYDCRCALTGMKLINGGGRAETQAAHIMSVEAGGPDVVTNGIALSGTVHWMFDRGLISLSDDGEILLSRKINDIEGAEKIIYADRRARLPSSSAHRPHSRYLAWHRTECFHT
;
A
#
# COMPACT_ATOMS: atom_id res chain seq x y z
N MET A 1 38.87 12.87 -6.92
CA MET A 1 37.98 12.19 -5.96
C MET A 1 37.90 12.93 -4.62
N VAL A 2 39.04 13.17 -3.91
CA VAL A 2 39.01 13.89 -2.60
C VAL A 2 38.46 15.30 -2.70
N ALA A 3 38.74 16.02 -3.79
CA ALA A 3 38.23 17.37 -4.01
C ALA A 3 36.70 17.40 -4.28
N GLU A 4 36.13 16.30 -4.79
CA GLU A 4 34.71 16.19 -5.12
C GLU A 4 33.84 15.77 -3.91
N THR A 5 34.45 15.12 -2.91
CA THR A 5 33.72 14.63 -1.73
C THR A 5 33.55 15.68 -0.63
N GLY A 6 34.18 16.85 -0.75
CA GLY A 6 34.13 17.90 0.28
C GLY A 6 34.66 17.50 1.66
N SER A 7 35.51 16.44 1.72
CA SER A 7 36.06 15.92 2.96
C SER A 7 36.86 16.98 3.73
N ALA A 8 36.39 17.34 4.91
CA ALA A 8 36.99 18.39 5.77
C ALA A 8 37.90 17.86 6.88
N GLY A 9 38.40 16.61 6.77
CA GLY A 9 39.31 16.03 7.75
C GLY A 9 40.71 16.63 7.72
N ALA A 10 41.48 16.47 8.79
CA ALA A 10 42.88 16.93 8.89
C ALA A 10 43.77 16.37 7.76
N THR A 11 43.44 15.19 7.24
CA THR A 11 44.03 14.55 6.08
C THR A 11 42.92 13.91 5.25
N PRO A 12 42.43 14.58 4.19
CA PRO A 12 41.28 14.13 3.39
C PRO A 12 41.43 12.69 2.86
N TYR A 13 42.63 12.28 2.49
CA TYR A 13 42.91 10.90 2.02
C TYR A 13 42.70 9.84 3.12
N GLN A 14 43.07 10.14 4.37
CA GLN A 14 42.88 9.21 5.50
C GLN A 14 41.37 9.09 5.85
N THR A 15 40.65 10.20 5.79
CA THR A 15 39.21 10.20 5.99
C THR A 15 38.52 9.37 4.92
N LEU A 16 38.83 9.61 3.64
CA LEU A 16 38.25 8.85 2.52
C LEU A 16 38.56 7.35 2.63
N SER A 17 39.82 6.99 2.97
CA SER A 17 40.22 5.58 3.14
C SER A 17 39.44 4.90 4.29
N ARG A 18 39.23 5.61 5.39
CA ARG A 18 38.47 5.12 6.52
C ARG A 18 37.00 4.89 6.16
N GLU A 19 36.39 5.81 5.44
CA GLU A 19 35.00 5.71 4.98
C GLU A 19 34.81 4.55 4.00
N LEU A 20 35.72 4.40 3.02
CA LEU A 20 35.70 3.27 2.10
C LEU A 20 35.93 1.93 2.81
N GLN A 21 36.74 1.91 3.86
CA GLN A 21 36.92 0.70 4.67
C GLN A 21 35.63 0.36 5.45
N GLN A 22 34.99 1.34 6.05
CA GLN A 22 33.71 1.13 6.75
C GLN A 22 32.61 0.62 5.80
N LEU A 23 32.54 1.17 4.58
CA LEU A 23 31.59 0.72 3.56
C LEU A 23 31.88 -0.71 3.08
N ARG A 24 33.15 -1.08 2.96
CA ARG A 24 33.57 -2.43 2.60
C ARG A 24 33.26 -3.42 3.74
N ASP A 25 33.61 -3.07 4.98
CA ASP A 25 33.35 -3.91 6.16
C ASP A 25 31.84 -4.08 6.40
N ALA A 26 31.03 -3.08 6.01
CA ALA A 26 29.59 -3.16 5.96
C ALA A 26 29.04 -3.93 4.74
N GLY A 27 29.90 -4.40 3.83
CA GLY A 27 29.48 -5.10 2.62
C GLY A 27 28.78 -4.23 1.57
N ALA A 28 28.89 -2.90 1.70
CA ALA A 28 28.23 -1.95 0.81
C ALA A 28 28.97 -1.74 -0.50
N ILE A 29 30.27 -2.00 -0.50
CA ILE A 29 31.13 -1.89 -1.69
C ILE A 29 32.04 -3.12 -1.82
N GLU A 30 32.31 -3.49 -3.05
CA GLU A 30 33.33 -4.51 -3.42
C GLU A 30 34.52 -3.81 -4.05
N PHE A 31 35.70 -4.17 -3.61
CA PHE A 31 36.94 -3.73 -4.25
C PHE A 31 37.15 -4.50 -5.58
N ILE A 32 37.29 -3.79 -6.68
CA ILE A 32 37.56 -4.38 -8.00
C ILE A 32 39.04 -4.32 -8.33
N ASP A 33 39.60 -3.11 -8.29
CA ASP A 33 41.03 -2.87 -8.51
C ASP A 33 41.47 -1.54 -7.89
N GLN A 34 42.72 -1.14 -8.06
CA GLN A 34 43.31 0.03 -7.44
C GLN A 34 42.51 1.32 -7.74
N GLY A 35 41.77 1.79 -6.74
CA GLY A 35 40.92 3.00 -6.79
C GLY A 35 39.53 2.79 -7.34
N THR A 36 39.13 1.55 -7.70
CA THR A 36 37.83 1.20 -8.27
C THR A 36 37.05 0.32 -7.31
N TYR A 37 35.85 0.75 -6.98
CA TYR A 37 34.93 0.02 -6.13
C TYR A 37 33.61 -0.13 -6.86
N ARG A 38 32.98 -1.31 -6.72
CA ARG A 38 31.60 -1.56 -7.14
C ARG A 38 30.70 -1.31 -5.97
N TRP A 39 29.69 -0.48 -6.17
CA TRP A 39 28.61 -0.32 -5.20
C TRP A 39 27.70 -1.56 -5.24
N LEU A 40 27.63 -2.28 -4.13
CA LEU A 40 26.76 -3.46 -3.98
C LEU A 40 25.40 -3.10 -3.34
N GLY A 41 25.27 -1.86 -2.91
CA GLY A 41 24.25 -1.46 -1.94
C GLY A 41 24.74 -1.76 -0.52
N LEU A 42 24.21 -1.08 0.49
CA LEU A 42 24.37 -1.55 1.86
C LEU A 42 23.72 -2.92 1.94
N PRO A 43 24.33 -3.94 2.58
CA PRO A 43 23.66 -5.20 2.86
C PRO A 43 22.53 -4.91 3.85
N PHE A 44 21.36 -4.59 3.32
CA PHE A 44 20.17 -4.21 4.08
C PHE A 44 19.56 -5.37 4.88
N GLU A 45 20.10 -6.57 4.74
CA GLU A 45 19.79 -7.70 5.61
C GLU A 45 20.22 -7.50 7.08
N THR A 46 20.94 -6.43 7.40
CA THR A 46 21.43 -6.17 8.76
C THR A 46 20.74 -5.02 9.49
N LEU A 47 19.86 -4.26 8.88
CA LEU A 47 18.89 -3.50 9.65
C LEU A 47 17.80 -4.51 10.07
N ARG A 48 18.00 -5.10 11.26
CA ARG A 48 16.96 -5.87 11.97
C ARG A 48 15.66 -5.14 11.76
N GLN A 49 14.61 -5.87 11.39
CA GLN A 49 13.25 -5.38 11.33
C GLN A 49 13.01 -4.40 12.48
N GLY A 50 12.62 -3.18 12.17
CA GLY A 50 12.47 -2.12 13.16
C GLY A 50 11.49 -2.59 14.24
N THR A 51 11.66 -2.09 15.45
CA THR A 51 10.90 -2.57 16.63
C THR A 51 9.62 -1.78 16.85
N SER A 52 9.33 -0.75 16.05
CA SER A 52 8.25 0.19 16.31
C SER A 52 7.58 0.68 15.04
N LYS A 53 6.30 0.96 15.13
CA LYS A 53 5.59 1.82 14.16
C LYS A 53 6.03 3.27 14.33
N GLY A 54 5.75 4.13 13.35
CA GLY A 54 6.19 5.52 13.39
C GLY A 54 5.21 6.53 12.84
N VAL A 55 5.54 7.80 13.06
CA VAL A 55 4.90 8.93 12.40
C VAL A 55 5.95 9.69 11.62
N PHE A 56 5.64 9.97 10.35
CA PHE A 56 6.44 10.81 9.45
C PHE A 56 5.68 12.12 9.20
N VAL A 57 6.33 13.24 9.49
CA VAL A 57 5.71 14.56 9.38
C VAL A 57 6.11 15.21 8.08
N ILE A 58 5.13 15.47 7.21
CA ILE A 58 5.30 16.17 5.94
C ILE A 58 4.61 17.54 6.04
N GLY A 59 5.36 18.61 5.84
CA GLY A 59 4.80 19.95 5.72
C GLY A 59 4.46 20.27 4.27
N SER A 60 3.36 20.95 4.00
CA SER A 60 2.97 21.41 2.67
C SER A 60 4.00 22.36 2.00
N HIS A 61 4.94 22.89 2.78
CA HIS A 61 6.09 23.68 2.33
C HIS A 61 7.40 22.98 2.65
N SER A 62 7.40 21.61 2.69
CA SER A 62 8.64 20.86 2.85
C SER A 62 9.60 21.22 1.72
N ILE A 63 10.82 21.64 2.09
CA ILE A 63 11.91 21.87 1.12
C ILE A 63 12.42 20.53 0.54
N TYR A 64 11.92 19.43 1.05
CA TYR A 64 12.33 18.07 0.71
C TYR A 64 11.31 17.44 -0.23
N GLU A 65 11.17 17.74 -1.41
CA GLU A 65 10.32 17.14 -2.45
C GLU A 65 9.95 15.67 -2.15
N ASP A 66 9.15 15.44 -1.07
CA ASP A 66 8.72 14.13 -0.62
C ASP A 66 7.68 13.57 -1.58
N GLU A 67 7.82 12.30 -1.96
CA GLU A 67 6.81 11.53 -2.66
C GLU A 67 6.28 10.44 -1.70
N PRO A 68 5.22 10.72 -0.92
CA PRO A 68 4.78 9.85 0.19
C PRO A 68 4.48 8.41 -0.22
N GLU A 69 4.14 8.19 -1.49
CA GLU A 69 3.87 6.87 -2.06
C GLU A 69 5.14 6.08 -2.37
N ARG A 70 6.29 6.77 -2.49
CA ARG A 70 7.56 6.18 -2.94
C ARG A 70 8.68 6.33 -1.94
N PHE A 71 8.84 7.51 -1.38
CA PHE A 71 9.92 7.79 -0.42
C PHE A 71 9.62 9.02 0.46
N TYR A 72 10.26 9.03 1.62
CA TYR A 72 10.33 10.18 2.52
C TYR A 72 11.79 10.58 2.74
N ARG A 73 12.12 11.86 2.48
CA ARG A 73 13.50 12.39 2.57
C ARG A 73 13.75 13.00 3.95
N PHE A 74 14.90 12.68 4.56
CA PHE A 74 15.24 13.19 5.89
C PHE A 74 16.75 13.30 6.13
N PRO A 75 17.20 14.24 6.99
CA PRO A 75 18.62 14.39 7.34
C PRO A 75 19.09 13.37 8.38
N THR A 76 20.40 13.15 8.45
CA THR A 76 21.11 12.19 9.34
C THR A 76 20.63 12.23 10.79
N ARG A 77 20.27 13.41 11.32
CA ARG A 77 19.80 13.56 12.71
C ARG A 77 18.58 12.71 13.06
N TRP A 78 17.79 12.28 12.08
CA TRP A 78 16.61 11.42 12.29
C TRP A 78 16.87 9.94 12.04
N MET A 79 18.11 9.56 11.65
CA MET A 79 18.45 8.17 11.31
C MET A 79 18.11 7.19 12.41
N ALA A 80 18.43 7.52 13.68
CA ALA A 80 18.15 6.64 14.81
C ALA A 80 16.66 6.35 15.01
N ASN A 81 15.78 7.32 14.68
CA ASN A 81 14.34 7.13 14.75
C ASN A 81 13.80 6.39 13.51
N ALA A 82 14.34 6.73 12.34
CA ALA A 82 13.97 6.08 11.08
C ALA A 82 14.33 4.58 11.08
N ALA A 83 15.50 4.21 11.60
CA ALA A 83 15.91 2.81 11.71
C ALA A 83 14.94 1.95 12.56
N LYS A 84 14.24 2.54 13.54
CA LYS A 84 13.27 1.82 14.37
C LYS A 84 12.00 1.43 13.63
N VAL A 85 11.69 2.07 12.51
CA VAL A 85 10.45 1.86 11.75
C VAL A 85 10.64 1.10 10.45
N VAL A 86 11.87 0.67 10.13
CA VAL A 86 12.14 -0.15 8.94
C VAL A 86 11.38 -1.47 9.02
N GLY A 87 10.69 -1.86 7.94
CA GLY A 87 9.84 -3.05 7.89
C GLY A 87 8.49 -2.91 8.59
N ASN A 88 8.19 -1.74 9.17
CA ASN A 88 6.95 -1.48 9.90
C ASN A 88 6.09 -0.40 9.25
N TRP A 89 4.84 -0.34 9.69
CA TRP A 89 3.89 0.67 9.30
C TRP A 89 4.19 2.03 9.93
N ILE A 90 4.01 3.07 9.13
CA ILE A 90 4.08 4.47 9.56
C ILE A 90 2.77 5.18 9.22
N ILE A 91 2.51 6.28 9.92
CA ILE A 91 1.42 7.20 9.62
C ILE A 91 2.02 8.52 9.16
N TYR A 92 1.52 9.07 8.08
CA TYR A 92 1.85 10.42 7.63
C TYR A 92 1.01 11.46 8.37
N GLN A 93 1.68 12.50 8.81
CA GLN A 93 1.08 13.64 9.52
C GLN A 93 1.43 14.94 8.82
N GLU A 94 0.44 15.78 8.56
CA GLU A 94 0.63 17.17 8.16
C GLU A 94 0.51 18.07 9.39
N PRO A 95 1.54 18.92 9.70
CA PRO A 95 1.51 19.76 10.90
C PRO A 95 0.47 20.88 10.75
N ARG A 96 -0.09 21.33 11.88
CA ARG A 96 -1.12 22.37 11.94
C ARG A 96 -0.82 23.65 11.14
N ARG A 97 0.46 24.00 11.01
CA ARG A 97 0.90 25.21 10.31
C ARG A 97 0.91 25.06 8.79
N ALA A 98 0.89 23.82 8.29
CA ALA A 98 1.09 23.52 6.88
C ALA A 98 -0.20 23.28 6.09
N GLY A 99 -1.32 22.99 6.73
CA GLY A 99 -2.57 22.73 6.01
C GLY A 99 -3.68 22.22 6.92
N ARG A 100 -3.36 21.84 8.15
CA ARG A 100 -4.30 21.38 9.19
C ARG A 100 -4.92 19.99 8.95
N ARG A 101 -4.38 19.19 8.03
CA ARG A 101 -4.93 17.84 7.76
C ARG A 101 -4.85 16.93 8.99
N GLY A 102 -3.77 16.99 9.77
CA GLY A 102 -3.54 16.04 10.83
C GLY A 102 -2.91 14.76 10.31
N TYR A 103 -3.42 13.57 10.70
CA TYR A 103 -2.95 12.30 10.19
C TYR A 103 -3.82 11.92 8.98
N TYR A 104 -3.19 11.57 7.85
CA TYR A 104 -3.94 11.47 6.60
C TYR A 104 -3.66 10.21 5.77
N ALA A 105 -2.57 9.47 6.05
CA ALA A 105 -2.23 8.26 5.31
C ALA A 105 -1.39 7.31 6.14
N VAL A 106 -1.32 6.06 5.73
CA VAL A 106 -0.37 5.06 6.22
C VAL A 106 0.47 4.52 5.06
N ALA A 107 1.68 4.05 5.38
CA ALA A 107 2.53 3.33 4.45
C ALA A 107 3.45 2.39 5.22
N LYS A 108 4.14 1.48 4.52
CA LYS A 108 5.13 0.60 5.13
C LYS A 108 6.52 0.98 4.64
N VAL A 109 7.46 1.19 5.56
CA VAL A 109 8.84 1.48 5.21
C VAL A 109 9.54 0.19 4.82
N GLU A 110 10.01 0.12 3.58
CA GLU A 110 10.77 -1.04 3.08
C GLU A 110 12.21 -0.99 3.62
N ARG A 111 12.91 0.11 3.37
CA ARG A 111 14.31 0.31 3.71
C ARG A 111 14.70 1.78 3.71
N ILE A 112 15.91 2.07 4.21
CA ILE A 112 16.51 3.40 4.17
C ILE A 112 17.75 3.35 3.28
N VAL A 113 17.90 4.34 2.41
CA VAL A 113 19.06 4.50 1.53
C VAL A 113 19.64 5.91 1.63
N PRO A 114 20.94 6.14 1.38
CA PRO A 114 21.46 7.47 1.20
C PRO A 114 20.77 8.18 0.03
N ASP A 115 20.51 9.47 0.16
CA ASP A 115 19.99 10.26 -0.95
C ASP A 115 21.13 10.52 -1.98
N PRO A 116 20.99 10.07 -3.23
CA PRO A 116 22.02 10.26 -4.24
C PRO A 116 22.18 11.74 -4.66
N ALA A 117 21.17 12.58 -4.39
CA ALA A 117 21.17 13.99 -4.80
C ALA A 117 21.76 14.93 -3.74
N THR A 118 21.78 14.52 -2.46
CA THR A 118 22.14 15.45 -1.37
C THR A 118 22.90 14.73 -0.26
N GLU A 119 24.16 15.12 -0.05
CA GLU A 119 24.99 14.58 1.02
C GLU A 119 24.38 14.83 2.41
N GLY A 120 24.45 13.84 3.31
CA GLY A 120 23.87 13.91 4.66
C GLY A 120 22.36 13.74 4.72
N MET A 121 21.71 13.46 3.59
CA MET A 121 20.30 13.14 3.47
C MET A 121 20.08 11.65 3.18
N TYR A 122 18.91 11.17 3.57
CA TYR A 122 18.49 9.78 3.40
C TYR A 122 17.06 9.71 2.89
N LEU A 123 16.75 8.61 2.21
CA LEU A 123 15.42 8.28 1.73
C LEU A 123 14.91 7.05 2.49
N ALA A 124 13.79 7.18 3.19
CA ALA A 124 13.01 6.03 3.62
C ALA A 124 12.14 5.61 2.43
N LEU A 125 12.48 4.49 1.80
CA LEU A 125 11.74 3.94 0.67
C LEU A 125 10.47 3.26 1.20
N ILE A 126 9.37 3.51 0.52
CA ILE A 126 8.07 2.94 0.85
C ILE A 126 7.88 1.65 0.06
N GLU A 127 7.40 0.61 0.74
CA GLU A 127 7.05 -0.66 0.10
C GLU A 127 5.99 -0.40 -0.97
N PRO A 128 6.24 -0.78 -2.24
CA PRO A 128 5.33 -0.48 -3.34
C PRO A 128 3.91 -1.00 -3.08
N GLY A 129 2.92 -0.11 -3.25
CA GLY A 129 1.52 -0.43 -3.04
C GLY A 129 1.07 -0.47 -1.57
N SER A 130 1.94 -0.17 -0.60
CA SER A 130 1.57 -0.09 0.82
C SER A 130 0.97 1.27 1.21
N TYR A 131 1.19 2.32 0.43
CA TYR A 131 0.62 3.63 0.71
C TYR A 131 -0.90 3.61 0.61
N LEU A 132 -1.56 4.12 1.64
CA LEU A 132 -3.01 4.17 1.74
C LEU A 132 -3.44 5.49 2.41
N GLU A 133 -4.11 6.35 1.67
CA GLU A 133 -4.74 7.53 2.25
C GLU A 133 -5.94 7.14 3.12
N PHE A 134 -6.15 7.89 4.19
CA PHE A 134 -7.34 7.75 5.01
C PHE A 134 -8.56 8.30 4.26
N GLY A 135 -9.70 7.65 4.39
CA GLY A 135 -10.97 8.16 3.87
C GLY A 135 -11.38 9.46 4.57
N ARG A 136 -10.89 9.64 5.81
CA ARG A 136 -11.07 10.87 6.58
C ARG A 136 -9.79 11.24 7.33
N ASP A 137 -9.33 12.48 7.17
CA ASP A 137 -8.20 13.00 7.94
C ASP A 137 -8.49 12.93 9.45
N VAL A 138 -7.54 12.42 10.23
CA VAL A 138 -7.67 12.32 11.68
C VAL A 138 -7.05 13.59 12.29
N PRO A 139 -7.82 14.41 12.99
CA PRO A 139 -7.31 15.65 13.55
C PRO A 139 -6.28 15.37 14.63
N PHE A 140 -5.38 16.32 14.87
CA PHE A 140 -4.35 16.23 15.90
C PHE A 140 -4.94 16.11 17.33
N GLN A 141 -6.11 16.69 17.53
CA GLN A 141 -6.88 16.61 18.78
C GLN A 141 -8.34 16.26 18.46
N LEU A 142 -8.91 15.38 19.26
CA LEU A 142 -10.32 15.04 19.25
C LEU A 142 -10.87 15.29 20.66
N ASP A 143 -11.99 16.00 20.77
CA ASP A 143 -12.64 16.35 22.05
C ASP A 143 -11.66 16.99 23.07
N GLY A 144 -10.76 17.84 22.57
CA GLY A 144 -9.75 18.54 23.41
C GLY A 144 -8.54 17.68 23.84
N GLN A 145 -8.52 16.40 23.49
CA GLN A 145 -7.42 15.47 23.82
C GLN A 145 -6.56 15.19 22.57
N ALA A 146 -5.24 15.07 22.76
CA ALA A 146 -4.36 14.63 21.69
C ALA A 146 -4.69 13.19 21.28
N VAL A 147 -4.85 12.96 19.99
CA VAL A 147 -5.15 11.61 19.47
C VAL A 147 -3.94 10.68 19.64
N GLU A 148 -2.72 11.21 19.53
CA GLU A 148 -1.47 10.53 19.87
C GLU A 148 -1.13 10.80 21.34
N SER A 149 -1.44 9.85 22.22
CA SER A 149 -1.20 9.98 23.66
C SER A 149 0.28 10.09 24.01
N GLY A 150 1.17 9.49 23.19
CA GLY A 150 2.62 9.59 23.32
C GLY A 150 3.18 11.01 23.16
N LEU A 151 2.38 11.97 22.70
CA LEU A 151 2.76 13.39 22.68
C LEU A 151 2.48 14.12 23.99
N LEU A 152 1.82 13.49 24.96
CA LEU A 152 1.54 14.08 26.23
C LEU A 152 2.66 13.81 27.24
N SER A 153 2.97 14.79 28.06
CA SER A 153 3.79 14.64 29.26
C SER A 153 2.97 13.99 30.39
N PRO A 154 3.58 13.46 31.45
CA PRO A 154 2.87 12.85 32.57
C PRO A 154 1.83 13.76 33.25
N ASP A 155 1.98 15.08 33.10
CA ASP A 155 1.04 16.09 33.59
C ASP A 155 -0.11 16.39 32.59
N GLY A 156 -0.21 15.63 31.51
CA GLY A 156 -1.24 15.76 30.48
C GLY A 156 -1.02 16.91 29.50
N ARG A 157 0.08 17.65 29.59
CA ARG A 157 0.41 18.74 28.68
C ARG A 157 1.10 18.22 27.41
N LEU A 158 0.91 18.93 26.30
CA LEU A 158 1.58 18.60 25.04
C LEU A 158 3.11 18.78 25.17
N ASN A 159 3.86 17.72 24.90
CA ASN A 159 5.32 17.76 24.80
C ASN A 159 5.72 18.30 23.40
N ASN A 160 5.95 19.59 23.32
CA ASN A 160 6.33 20.26 22.09
C ASN A 160 7.61 19.67 21.47
N GLY A 161 8.57 19.22 22.28
CA GLY A 161 9.82 18.63 21.79
C GLY A 161 9.58 17.32 21.03
N ARG A 162 8.58 16.53 21.42
CA ARG A 162 8.17 15.32 20.68
C ARG A 162 7.31 15.67 19.46
N ALA A 163 6.40 16.62 19.60
CA ALA A 163 5.47 16.99 18.53
C ALA A 163 6.14 17.61 17.29
N ILE A 164 7.32 18.22 17.44
CA ILE A 164 8.10 18.82 16.33
C ILE A 164 9.05 17.82 15.63
N GLN A 165 9.15 16.58 16.12
CA GLN A 165 10.01 15.56 15.50
C GLN A 165 9.44 15.14 14.15
N SER A 166 10.24 15.27 13.10
CA SER A 166 9.84 14.87 11.75
C SER A 166 9.67 13.36 11.60
N ILE A 167 10.44 12.58 12.35
CA ILE A 167 10.30 11.12 12.46
C ILE A 167 10.26 10.77 13.93
N ARG A 168 9.21 10.07 14.36
CA ARG A 168 9.09 9.60 15.74
C ARG A 168 8.42 8.22 15.83
N PRO A 169 8.88 7.36 16.73
CA PRO A 169 8.17 6.13 17.05
C PRO A 169 6.80 6.43 17.69
N ILE A 170 5.81 5.61 17.38
CA ILE A 170 4.46 5.67 17.94
C ILE A 170 4.12 4.35 18.66
N SER A 171 3.31 4.42 19.71
CA SER A 171 2.80 3.22 20.39
C SER A 171 1.78 2.48 19.52
N ASP A 172 1.68 1.16 19.69
CA ASP A 172 0.66 0.37 19.01
C ASP A 172 -0.76 0.86 19.34
N ALA A 173 -1.00 1.32 20.57
CA ALA A 173 -2.30 1.84 20.98
C ALA A 173 -2.67 3.12 20.22
N ASP A 174 -1.73 4.06 20.07
CA ASP A 174 -1.96 5.29 19.32
C ASP A 174 -2.07 5.04 17.83
N PHE A 175 -1.24 4.14 17.28
CA PHE A 175 -1.33 3.71 15.90
C PHE A 175 -2.72 3.13 15.62
N ASN A 176 -3.19 2.19 16.44
CA ASN A 176 -4.49 1.54 16.31
C ASN A 176 -5.65 2.54 16.39
N ARG A 177 -5.53 3.52 17.29
CA ARG A 177 -6.53 4.59 17.44
C ARG A 177 -6.60 5.45 16.18
N ILE A 178 -5.47 5.92 15.67
CA ILE A 178 -5.42 6.80 14.50
C ILE A 178 -5.92 6.07 13.26
N VAL A 179 -5.46 4.84 13.02
CA VAL A 179 -5.91 4.01 11.91
C VAL A 179 -7.41 3.73 11.97
N GLY A 180 -7.92 3.37 13.15
CA GLY A 180 -9.35 3.11 13.36
C GLY A 180 -10.24 4.36 13.13
N LEU A 181 -9.70 5.57 13.36
CA LEU A 181 -10.40 6.81 13.08
C LEU A 181 -10.30 7.25 11.60
N GLY A 182 -9.22 6.88 10.92
CA GLY A 182 -8.92 7.34 9.56
C GLY A 182 -9.44 6.41 8.47
N LEU A 183 -9.43 5.10 8.71
CA LEU A 183 -9.94 4.12 7.76
C LEU A 183 -11.47 4.05 7.87
N ILE A 184 -12.14 4.51 6.84
CA ILE A 184 -13.59 4.38 6.66
C ILE A 184 -13.85 3.14 5.80
N GLU A 185 -15.10 2.64 5.82
CA GLU A 185 -15.53 1.44 5.12
C GLU A 185 -15.10 1.39 3.64
N GLU A 186 -14.90 0.18 3.12
CA GLU A 186 -14.19 -0.16 1.88
C GLU A 186 -14.64 0.57 0.61
N ASP A 187 -15.88 1.05 0.52
CA ASP A 187 -16.43 1.67 -0.69
C ASP A 187 -15.82 3.05 -1.01
N GLU A 188 -15.30 3.77 0.00
CA GLU A 188 -14.63 5.05 -0.21
C GLU A 188 -13.15 4.92 -0.57
N LEU A 189 -12.59 3.71 -0.43
CA LEU A 189 -11.18 3.40 -0.68
C LEU A 189 -10.94 2.76 -2.06
N LEU A 190 -11.88 2.86 -2.98
CA LEU A 190 -11.70 2.35 -4.35
C LEU A 190 -10.53 3.05 -5.04
N PRO A 191 -9.65 2.29 -5.72
CA PRO A 191 -8.51 2.86 -6.41
C PRO A 191 -8.97 3.83 -7.51
N ARG A 192 -8.22 4.92 -7.66
CA ARG A 192 -8.44 5.88 -8.77
C ARG A 192 -7.80 5.31 -10.02
N VAL A 193 -8.41 5.62 -11.18
CA VAL A 193 -7.91 5.15 -12.49
C VAL A 193 -6.55 5.76 -12.86
N ASP A 194 -6.24 6.94 -12.31
CA ASP A 194 -5.02 7.71 -12.53
C ASP A 194 -3.95 7.53 -11.44
N GLU A 195 -4.09 6.52 -10.58
CA GLU A 195 -3.09 6.21 -9.55
C GLU A 195 -1.89 5.47 -10.15
N ASP A 196 -0.77 6.17 -10.30
CA ASP A 196 0.52 5.62 -10.76
C ASP A 196 1.29 4.85 -9.69
N ASN A 197 0.61 4.21 -8.75
CA ASN A 197 1.27 3.43 -7.70
C ASN A 197 1.65 2.05 -8.24
N PRO A 198 2.95 1.69 -8.32
CA PRO A 198 3.37 0.39 -8.82
C PRO A 198 2.88 -0.71 -7.88
N VAL A 199 2.03 -1.59 -8.40
CA VAL A 199 1.52 -2.75 -7.65
C VAL A 199 2.48 -3.91 -7.83
N PRO A 200 2.99 -4.56 -6.77
CA PRO A 200 3.83 -5.74 -6.86
C PRO A 200 3.17 -6.87 -7.68
N ALA A 201 3.95 -7.57 -8.49
CA ALA A 201 3.43 -8.61 -9.39
C ALA A 201 2.78 -9.80 -8.68
N LEU A 202 3.12 -10.03 -7.42
CA LEU A 202 2.60 -11.11 -6.57
C LEU A 202 2.38 -10.59 -5.16
N VAL A 203 1.15 -10.68 -4.68
CA VAL A 203 0.87 -10.69 -3.24
C VAL A 203 0.96 -12.15 -2.81
N GLN A 204 2.08 -12.56 -2.21
CA GLN A 204 2.18 -13.86 -1.58
C GLN A 204 1.48 -13.78 -0.23
N GLU A 205 0.47 -14.61 -0.03
CA GLU A 205 -0.04 -14.88 1.31
C GLU A 205 1.00 -15.73 2.05
N GLU A 206 1.76 -15.10 2.95
CA GLU A 206 2.34 -15.87 4.03
C GLU A 206 1.20 -16.26 4.99
N PRO A 207 1.08 -17.54 5.37
CA PRO A 207 0.14 -17.95 6.41
C PRO A 207 0.46 -17.10 7.65
N ALA A 208 -0.53 -16.37 8.15
CA ALA A 208 -0.35 -15.49 9.29
C ALA A 208 0.23 -16.32 10.45
N PRO A 209 1.45 -16.04 10.93
CA PRO A 209 1.98 -16.71 12.09
C PRO A 209 1.03 -16.45 13.26
N TRP A 210 0.86 -17.47 14.13
CA TRP A 210 0.08 -17.32 15.35
C TRP A 210 0.74 -16.26 16.25
N LEU A 211 0.36 -15.01 16.06
CA LEU A 211 0.87 -13.86 16.78
C LEU A 211 0.03 -13.69 18.03
N GLY A 212 0.69 -13.47 19.16
CA GLY A 212 0.11 -13.07 20.45
C GLY A 212 -0.95 -11.96 20.35
N PRO A 213 -1.16 -11.06 21.31
CA PRO A 213 -2.27 -10.12 21.28
C PRO A 213 -2.34 -9.40 19.93
N VAL A 214 -3.41 -9.72 19.20
CA VAL A 214 -3.59 -9.38 17.77
C VAL A 214 -3.58 -7.87 17.58
N ASP A 215 -2.60 -7.36 16.86
CA ASP A 215 -2.58 -5.97 16.39
C ASP A 215 -3.64 -5.77 15.30
N ARG A 216 -4.86 -5.50 15.75
CA ARG A 216 -6.06 -5.37 14.91
C ARG A 216 -5.90 -4.32 13.83
N ALA A 217 -5.21 -3.21 14.10
CA ALA A 217 -5.04 -2.15 13.12
C ALA A 217 -4.06 -2.56 12.02
N THR A 218 -2.95 -3.22 12.36
CA THR A 218 -2.03 -3.77 11.34
C THR A 218 -2.74 -4.81 10.47
N MET A 219 -3.58 -5.68 11.05
CA MET A 219 -4.39 -6.62 10.26
C MET A 219 -5.38 -5.89 9.36
N LEU A 220 -6.06 -4.85 9.87
CA LEU A 220 -6.99 -4.04 9.08
C LEU A 220 -6.29 -3.35 7.93
N VAL A 221 -5.15 -2.68 8.18
CA VAL A 221 -4.37 -2.01 7.14
C VAL A 221 -3.87 -3.02 6.11
N ASN A 222 -3.29 -4.14 6.53
CA ASN A 222 -2.82 -5.19 5.62
C ASN A 222 -3.97 -5.73 4.75
N ARG A 223 -5.14 -5.98 5.33
CA ARG A 223 -6.33 -6.42 4.59
C ARG A 223 -6.78 -5.37 3.60
N THR A 224 -6.89 -4.10 4.02
CA THR A 224 -7.34 -3.00 3.17
C THR A 224 -6.38 -2.77 2.00
N VAL A 225 -5.05 -2.79 2.26
CA VAL A 225 -4.03 -2.65 1.22
C VAL A 225 -4.11 -3.81 0.21
N ARG A 226 -4.22 -5.06 0.67
CA ARG A 226 -4.36 -6.22 -0.22
C ARG A 226 -5.62 -6.13 -1.09
N ASN A 227 -6.76 -5.81 -0.49
CA ASN A 227 -8.02 -5.62 -1.21
C ASN A 227 -7.89 -4.52 -2.27
N ARG A 228 -7.25 -3.39 -1.93
CA ARG A 228 -7.02 -2.29 -2.87
C ARG A 228 -6.11 -2.71 -4.02
N GLN A 229 -5.02 -3.41 -3.74
CA GLN A 229 -4.10 -3.93 -4.75
C GLN A 229 -4.78 -4.95 -5.67
N PHE A 230 -5.56 -5.88 -5.11
CA PHE A 230 -6.36 -6.83 -5.89
C PHE A 230 -7.33 -6.10 -6.82
N ARG A 231 -8.12 -5.16 -6.27
CA ARG A 231 -9.10 -4.36 -7.04
C ARG A 231 -8.41 -3.59 -8.17
N LYS A 232 -7.31 -2.90 -7.88
CA LYS A 232 -6.56 -2.16 -8.91
C LYS A 232 -6.12 -3.09 -10.05
N ARG A 233 -5.47 -4.22 -9.74
CA ARG A 233 -5.00 -5.17 -10.75
C ARG A 233 -6.14 -5.72 -11.62
N VAL A 234 -7.25 -6.11 -10.99
CA VAL A 234 -8.40 -6.61 -11.74
C VAL A 234 -8.97 -5.51 -12.64
N LEU A 235 -9.18 -4.31 -12.13
CA LEU A 235 -9.71 -3.21 -12.93
C LEU A 235 -8.77 -2.82 -14.08
N ASP A 236 -7.46 -2.82 -13.87
CA ASP A 236 -6.46 -2.52 -14.90
C ASP A 236 -6.52 -3.51 -16.06
N VAL A 237 -6.55 -4.81 -15.77
CA VAL A 237 -6.58 -5.85 -16.84
C VAL A 237 -7.90 -5.91 -17.61
N TYR A 238 -8.98 -5.38 -17.02
CA TYR A 238 -10.30 -5.24 -17.68
C TYR A 238 -10.56 -3.83 -18.21
N ASP A 239 -9.57 -2.93 -18.21
CA ASP A 239 -9.74 -1.53 -18.65
C ASP A 239 -10.90 -0.83 -17.91
N CYS A 240 -11.10 -1.12 -16.63
CA CYS A 240 -12.23 -0.61 -15.83
C CYS A 240 -13.60 -0.89 -16.47
N ARG A 241 -13.73 -1.94 -17.30
CA ARG A 241 -14.98 -2.35 -17.95
C ARG A 241 -15.56 -3.57 -17.28
N CYS A 242 -16.87 -3.57 -17.12
CA CYS A 242 -17.59 -4.77 -16.74
C CYS A 242 -17.41 -5.87 -17.80
N ALA A 243 -16.95 -7.04 -17.38
CA ALA A 243 -16.71 -8.19 -18.25
C ALA A 243 -17.99 -8.70 -18.95
N LEU A 244 -19.16 -8.49 -18.36
CA LEU A 244 -20.43 -9.04 -18.81
C LEU A 244 -21.31 -8.04 -19.56
N THR A 245 -21.16 -6.73 -19.26
CA THR A 245 -21.98 -5.67 -19.88
C THR A 245 -21.19 -4.76 -20.81
N GLY A 246 -19.87 -4.69 -20.67
CA GLY A 246 -19.01 -3.73 -21.38
C GLY A 246 -19.08 -2.30 -20.86
N MET A 247 -19.88 -2.06 -19.83
CA MET A 247 -20.04 -0.73 -19.24
C MET A 247 -18.73 -0.25 -18.62
N LYS A 248 -18.37 1.01 -18.90
CA LYS A 248 -17.24 1.72 -18.28
C LYS A 248 -17.73 3.09 -17.87
N LEU A 249 -18.03 3.25 -16.61
CA LEU A 249 -18.45 4.51 -16.02
C LEU A 249 -17.38 4.96 -15.04
N ILE A 250 -16.85 6.17 -15.25
CA ILE A 250 -15.83 6.80 -14.39
C ILE A 250 -16.39 8.16 -13.96
N ASN A 251 -16.43 8.41 -12.65
CA ASN A 251 -16.90 9.69 -12.14
C ASN A 251 -15.86 10.81 -12.36
N GLY A 252 -16.25 12.07 -12.12
CA GLY A 252 -15.36 13.21 -12.25
C GLY A 252 -14.15 13.21 -11.30
N GLY A 253 -14.13 12.33 -10.30
CA GLY A 253 -13.01 12.10 -9.37
C GLY A 253 -12.12 10.91 -9.75
N GLY A 254 -12.26 10.35 -10.95
CA GLY A 254 -11.43 9.25 -11.46
C GLY A 254 -11.78 7.86 -10.89
N ARG A 255 -12.96 7.68 -10.26
CA ARG A 255 -13.38 6.38 -9.70
C ARG A 255 -14.29 5.64 -10.67
N ALA A 256 -13.95 4.38 -10.96
CA ALA A 256 -14.77 3.51 -11.77
C ALA A 256 -15.97 2.95 -10.97
N GLU A 257 -17.14 2.87 -11.61
CA GLU A 257 -18.32 2.17 -11.09
C GLU A 257 -18.08 0.66 -11.03
N THR A 258 -17.32 0.14 -11.98
CA THR A 258 -16.95 -1.27 -12.07
C THR A 258 -16.14 -1.68 -10.85
N GLN A 259 -16.50 -2.82 -10.26
CA GLN A 259 -15.89 -3.37 -9.06
C GLN A 259 -15.15 -4.67 -9.40
N ALA A 260 -14.09 -4.96 -8.64
CA ALA A 260 -13.40 -6.24 -8.72
C ALA A 260 -14.09 -7.27 -7.81
N ALA A 261 -14.71 -8.26 -8.40
CA ALA A 261 -15.33 -9.38 -7.70
C ALA A 261 -14.34 -10.55 -7.56
N HIS A 262 -14.25 -11.17 -6.38
CA HIS A 262 -13.60 -12.46 -6.24
C HIS A 262 -14.52 -13.55 -6.80
N ILE A 263 -13.98 -14.43 -7.64
CA ILE A 263 -14.74 -15.57 -8.20
C ILE A 263 -14.94 -16.64 -7.12
N MET A 264 -13.88 -16.99 -6.42
CA MET A 264 -13.91 -17.77 -5.18
C MET A 264 -13.69 -16.79 -4.02
N SER A 265 -14.65 -16.70 -3.11
CA SER A 265 -14.60 -15.70 -2.03
C SER A 265 -13.40 -15.91 -1.10
N VAL A 266 -12.91 -14.81 -0.51
CA VAL A 266 -11.82 -14.85 0.48
C VAL A 266 -12.19 -15.71 1.68
N GLU A 267 -13.47 -15.71 2.09
CA GLU A 267 -13.99 -16.53 3.18
C GLU A 267 -13.90 -18.03 2.90
N ALA A 268 -13.97 -18.42 1.61
CA ALA A 268 -13.75 -19.78 1.15
C ALA A 268 -12.27 -20.09 0.84
N GLY A 269 -11.33 -19.19 1.20
CA GLY A 269 -9.91 -19.35 0.95
C GLY A 269 -9.47 -18.94 -0.46
N GLY A 270 -10.28 -18.14 -1.17
CA GLY A 270 -9.92 -17.58 -2.48
C GLY A 270 -8.78 -16.56 -2.35
N PRO A 271 -7.69 -16.69 -3.14
CA PRO A 271 -6.54 -15.77 -3.06
C PRO A 271 -6.79 -14.44 -3.78
N ASP A 272 -6.07 -13.38 -3.37
CA ASP A 272 -6.09 -12.05 -3.99
C ASP A 272 -5.21 -11.99 -5.26
N VAL A 273 -5.51 -12.87 -6.23
CA VAL A 273 -4.80 -12.93 -7.52
C VAL A 273 -5.73 -12.58 -8.68
N VAL A 274 -5.20 -11.99 -9.73
CA VAL A 274 -5.98 -11.55 -10.90
C VAL A 274 -6.81 -12.69 -11.50
N THR A 275 -6.28 -13.90 -11.51
CA THR A 275 -6.98 -15.09 -12.04
C THR A 275 -8.14 -15.58 -11.16
N ASN A 276 -8.27 -15.07 -9.94
CA ASN A 276 -9.44 -15.22 -9.07
C ASN A 276 -10.35 -13.98 -9.09
N GLY A 277 -10.11 -13.04 -9.99
CA GLY A 277 -10.82 -11.78 -10.11
C GLY A 277 -11.57 -11.61 -11.42
N ILE A 278 -12.68 -10.89 -11.35
CA ILE A 278 -13.45 -10.45 -12.51
C ILE A 278 -13.99 -9.04 -12.27
N ALA A 279 -13.96 -8.19 -13.30
CA ALA A 279 -14.50 -6.84 -13.22
C ALA A 279 -15.97 -6.81 -13.58
N LEU A 280 -16.83 -6.37 -12.66
CA LEU A 280 -18.27 -6.38 -12.80
C LEU A 280 -18.87 -5.02 -12.42
N SER A 281 -19.90 -4.55 -13.16
CA SER A 281 -20.74 -3.43 -12.72
C SER A 281 -21.52 -3.80 -11.45
N GLY A 282 -21.89 -2.83 -10.62
CA GLY A 282 -22.50 -3.09 -9.32
C GLY A 282 -23.69 -4.04 -9.35
N THR A 283 -24.62 -3.88 -10.31
CA THR A 283 -25.76 -4.79 -10.47
C THR A 283 -25.34 -6.21 -10.81
N VAL A 284 -24.38 -6.36 -11.74
CA VAL A 284 -23.88 -7.68 -12.15
C VAL A 284 -23.06 -8.33 -11.03
N HIS A 285 -22.28 -7.55 -10.29
CA HIS A 285 -21.56 -8.03 -9.11
C HIS A 285 -22.53 -8.59 -8.06
N TRP A 286 -23.57 -7.83 -7.74
CA TRP A 286 -24.62 -8.30 -6.83
C TRP A 286 -25.28 -9.61 -7.30
N MET A 287 -25.55 -9.73 -8.62
CA MET A 287 -26.09 -10.96 -9.19
C MET A 287 -25.11 -12.14 -9.11
N PHE A 288 -23.84 -11.87 -9.31
CA PHE A 288 -22.76 -12.86 -9.24
C PHE A 288 -22.61 -13.41 -7.82
N ASP A 289 -22.50 -12.55 -6.82
CA ASP A 289 -22.38 -12.93 -5.40
C ASP A 289 -23.61 -13.72 -4.89
N ARG A 290 -24.78 -13.50 -5.51
CA ARG A 290 -26.03 -14.19 -5.17
C ARG A 290 -26.29 -15.43 -6.01
N GLY A 291 -25.33 -15.85 -6.83
CA GLY A 291 -25.44 -17.05 -7.67
C GLY A 291 -26.54 -16.96 -8.73
N LEU A 292 -26.96 -15.72 -9.10
CA LEU A 292 -27.92 -15.52 -10.17
C LEU A 292 -27.26 -15.51 -11.54
N ILE A 293 -25.97 -15.22 -11.60
CA ILE A 293 -25.16 -15.23 -12.82
C ILE A 293 -23.83 -15.91 -12.55
N SER A 294 -23.30 -16.63 -13.54
CA SER A 294 -22.01 -17.30 -13.47
C SER A 294 -21.36 -17.36 -14.86
N LEU A 295 -20.18 -17.97 -14.96
CA LEU A 295 -19.45 -18.19 -16.21
C LEU A 295 -19.08 -19.66 -16.40
N SER A 296 -19.16 -20.11 -17.67
CA SER A 296 -18.49 -21.36 -18.07
C SER A 296 -16.96 -21.14 -18.19
N ASP A 297 -16.21 -22.21 -18.34
CA ASP A 297 -14.75 -22.14 -18.55
C ASP A 297 -14.38 -21.44 -19.87
N ASP A 298 -15.29 -21.44 -20.84
CA ASP A 298 -15.13 -20.76 -22.15
C ASP A 298 -15.65 -19.31 -22.13
N GLY A 299 -16.06 -18.80 -20.96
CA GLY A 299 -16.56 -17.45 -20.80
C GLY A 299 -18.01 -17.23 -21.26
N GLU A 300 -18.82 -18.28 -21.41
CA GLU A 300 -20.26 -18.15 -21.62
C GLU A 300 -20.93 -17.67 -20.34
N ILE A 301 -21.83 -16.69 -20.46
CA ILE A 301 -22.58 -16.13 -19.34
C ILE A 301 -23.78 -17.02 -19.05
N LEU A 302 -23.80 -17.57 -17.85
CA LEU A 302 -24.86 -18.46 -17.35
C LEU A 302 -25.84 -17.67 -16.50
N LEU A 303 -27.12 -17.71 -16.83
CA LEU A 303 -28.19 -17.10 -16.05
C LEU A 303 -28.97 -18.17 -15.27
N SER A 304 -29.19 -17.91 -13.98
CA SER A 304 -29.97 -18.81 -13.12
C SER A 304 -31.46 -18.75 -13.48
N ARG A 305 -32.14 -19.90 -13.37
CA ARG A 305 -33.60 -19.98 -13.47
C ARG A 305 -34.35 -19.29 -12.32
N LYS A 306 -33.63 -18.93 -11.27
CA LYS A 306 -34.19 -18.19 -10.11
C LYS A 306 -34.29 -16.69 -10.33
N ILE A 307 -33.82 -16.17 -11.46
CA ILE A 307 -34.01 -14.76 -11.81
C ILE A 307 -35.48 -14.51 -12.11
N ASN A 308 -36.10 -13.60 -11.39
CA ASN A 308 -37.52 -13.23 -11.56
C ASN A 308 -37.77 -12.41 -12.83
N ASP A 309 -36.79 -11.61 -13.28
CA ASP A 309 -36.81 -10.80 -14.51
C ASP A 309 -35.66 -11.20 -15.42
N ILE A 310 -35.80 -12.33 -16.10
CA ILE A 310 -34.76 -12.85 -16.97
C ILE A 310 -34.56 -11.98 -18.22
N GLU A 311 -35.62 -11.38 -18.75
CA GLU A 311 -35.53 -10.47 -19.89
C GLU A 311 -34.78 -9.18 -19.56
N GLY A 312 -34.98 -8.66 -18.35
CA GLY A 312 -34.21 -7.53 -17.82
C GLY A 312 -32.73 -7.87 -17.66
N ALA A 313 -32.42 -9.05 -17.11
CA ALA A 313 -31.06 -9.53 -16.96
C ALA A 313 -30.36 -9.73 -18.32
N GLU A 314 -31.06 -10.24 -19.33
CA GLU A 314 -30.53 -10.42 -20.68
C GLU A 314 -30.21 -9.09 -21.38
N LYS A 315 -30.99 -8.03 -21.10
CA LYS A 315 -30.77 -6.70 -21.70
C LYS A 315 -29.53 -5.99 -21.19
N ILE A 316 -29.06 -6.31 -19.97
CA ILE A 316 -27.90 -5.65 -19.38
C ILE A 316 -26.57 -6.35 -19.69
N ILE A 317 -26.57 -7.60 -20.16
CA ILE A 317 -25.39 -8.35 -20.55
C ILE A 317 -25.16 -8.33 -22.05
N TYR A 318 -23.99 -8.76 -22.50
CA TYR A 318 -23.73 -8.91 -23.94
C TYR A 318 -24.74 -9.87 -24.60
N ALA A 319 -25.27 -9.43 -25.74
CA ALA A 319 -26.29 -10.18 -26.48
C ALA A 319 -25.83 -11.57 -26.97
N ASP A 320 -24.53 -11.74 -27.21
CA ASP A 320 -23.90 -13.03 -27.55
C ASP A 320 -23.65 -13.93 -26.34
N ARG A 321 -24.05 -13.48 -25.14
CA ARG A 321 -23.84 -14.17 -23.86
C ARG A 321 -22.38 -14.60 -23.62
N ARG A 322 -21.41 -13.80 -24.11
CA ARG A 322 -19.99 -14.06 -23.88
C ARG A 322 -19.32 -12.94 -23.12
N ALA A 323 -18.69 -13.29 -22.03
CA ALA A 323 -17.89 -12.36 -21.24
C ALA A 323 -16.65 -11.88 -22.04
N ARG A 324 -16.31 -10.61 -21.90
CA ARG A 324 -15.08 -10.04 -22.45
C ARG A 324 -13.98 -10.20 -21.40
N LEU A 325 -13.18 -11.24 -21.58
CA LEU A 325 -12.07 -11.57 -20.71
C LEU A 325 -10.79 -10.87 -21.15
N PRO A 326 -9.78 -10.70 -20.25
CA PRO A 326 -8.50 -10.10 -20.59
C PRO A 326 -7.84 -10.77 -21.81
N SER A 327 -7.14 -9.99 -22.62
CA SER A 327 -6.46 -10.49 -23.83
C SER A 327 -5.37 -11.50 -23.47
N SER A 328 -4.58 -11.22 -22.41
CA SER A 328 -3.58 -12.14 -21.90
C SER A 328 -4.22 -13.32 -21.19
N SER A 329 -3.88 -14.54 -21.60
CA SER A 329 -4.35 -15.77 -20.94
C SER A 329 -3.89 -15.87 -19.48
N ALA A 330 -2.74 -15.28 -19.14
CA ALA A 330 -2.22 -15.24 -17.76
C ALA A 330 -3.09 -14.44 -16.77
N HIS A 331 -3.97 -13.57 -17.29
CA HIS A 331 -4.86 -12.74 -16.47
C HIS A 331 -6.31 -13.19 -16.51
N ARG A 332 -6.63 -14.22 -17.30
CA ARG A 332 -8.00 -14.72 -17.37
C ARG A 332 -8.40 -15.49 -16.12
N PRO A 333 -9.69 -15.48 -15.77
CA PRO A 333 -10.21 -16.31 -14.71
C PRO A 333 -9.77 -17.78 -14.87
N HIS A 334 -9.23 -18.33 -13.79
CA HIS A 334 -8.79 -19.73 -13.81
C HIS A 334 -10.00 -20.66 -13.65
N SER A 335 -10.06 -21.74 -14.45
CA SER A 335 -11.18 -22.69 -14.50
C SER A 335 -11.54 -23.25 -13.11
N ARG A 336 -10.56 -23.48 -12.23
CA ARG A 336 -10.81 -23.97 -10.86
C ARG A 336 -11.70 -23.02 -10.04
N TYR A 337 -11.53 -21.71 -10.18
CA TYR A 337 -12.35 -20.73 -9.45
C TYR A 337 -13.74 -20.62 -10.08
N LEU A 338 -13.82 -20.62 -11.40
CA LEU A 338 -15.10 -20.66 -12.11
C LEU A 338 -15.90 -21.93 -11.77
N ALA A 339 -15.25 -23.10 -11.72
CA ALA A 339 -15.87 -24.34 -11.31
C ALA A 339 -16.38 -24.25 -9.86
N TRP A 340 -15.58 -23.72 -8.93
CA TRP A 340 -15.99 -23.50 -7.56
C TRP A 340 -17.25 -22.62 -7.48
N HIS A 341 -17.27 -21.48 -8.17
CA HIS A 341 -18.42 -20.57 -8.18
C HIS A 341 -19.68 -21.26 -8.74
N ARG A 342 -19.55 -22.05 -9.80
CA ARG A 342 -20.67 -22.81 -10.37
C ARG A 342 -21.21 -23.88 -9.41
N THR A 343 -20.36 -24.49 -8.61
CA THR A 343 -20.73 -25.55 -7.69
C THR A 343 -21.29 -25.02 -6.37
N GLU A 344 -20.64 -24.02 -5.80
CA GLU A 344 -20.93 -23.55 -4.43
C GLU A 344 -21.88 -22.35 -4.38
N CYS A 345 -21.87 -21.48 -5.42
CA CYS A 345 -22.64 -20.25 -5.40
C CYS A 345 -23.79 -20.25 -6.41
N PHE A 346 -23.56 -20.71 -7.64
CA PHE A 346 -24.54 -20.56 -8.72
C PHE A 346 -25.77 -21.46 -8.53
N HIS A 347 -26.95 -20.85 -8.70
CA HIS A 347 -28.24 -21.52 -8.62
C HIS A 347 -28.68 -22.02 -10.02
N THR A 348 -28.63 -23.29 -10.27
CA THR A 348 -29.14 -23.94 -11.49
C THR A 348 -30.67 -23.95 -11.56
#